data_493cad95fb9528c2ccf6cc64fbc9050e
#
_entry.id   493cad95fb9528c2ccf6cc64fbc9050e
#
_cell.length_a   1.000
_cell.length_b   1.000
_cell.length_c   1.000
_cell.angle_alpha   90.00
_cell.angle_beta   90.00
_cell.angle_gamma   90.00
#
_symmetry.space_group_name_H-M   'P 1'
#
loop_
_entity.id
_entity.type
_entity.pdbx_description
1 polymer ?
#
loop_
_entity_poly.entity_id
_entity_poly.type
_entity_poly.pdbx_seq_one_letter_code
_entity_poly.pdbx_strand_id
1 'polypeptide(L)'
;MRWLLLLLCCPAVWAGSVPLGEHLPALGDLNKPVQSILERRYANIERQHTDFSCGAAAVATILRYAYGHATNERWVMDGMLAMADPEQVKHYGFSMLDMKQYLQMLGMRVRGYRLGDEKLRQVRVPTIVLLNIRGYQHFAVLRAIDRHDRVYLADPALGNRVITFKEFKESWNGILLAVIGAGYRPDAPLPTPLPRSLSEARMGSSPRSMKHPCWNSVFSTKS
;
A
#
# COMPACT_ATOMS: atom_id res chain seq x y z
N MET A 1 8.68 57.49 6.99
CA MET A 1 7.85 56.27 6.77
C MET A 1 8.76 55.05 6.93
N ARG A 2 8.68 54.37 8.09
CA ARG A 2 9.52 53.19 8.41
C ARG A 2 8.68 51.95 8.16
N TRP A 3 9.04 51.12 7.18
CA TRP A 3 8.40 49.82 6.87
C TRP A 3 8.94 48.77 7.82
N LEU A 4 8.09 48.28 8.69
CA LEU A 4 8.36 47.14 9.58
C LEU A 4 8.15 45.83 8.78
N LEU A 5 9.23 45.13 8.45
CA LEU A 5 9.24 43.78 7.93
C LEU A 5 8.92 42.82 9.08
N LEU A 6 7.69 42.32 9.14
CA LEU A 6 7.27 41.20 9.99
C LEU A 6 7.80 39.89 9.36
N LEU A 7 8.90 39.38 9.90
CA LEU A 7 9.35 38.00 9.66
C LEU A 7 8.38 37.04 10.31
N LEU A 8 7.51 36.38 9.50
CA LEU A 8 6.73 35.24 9.92
C LEU A 8 7.67 34.05 10.17
N CYS A 9 8.00 33.85 11.45
CA CYS A 9 8.69 32.65 11.93
C CYS A 9 7.69 31.49 11.88
N CYS A 10 7.79 30.65 10.87
CA CYS A 10 7.01 29.40 10.77
C CYS A 10 7.59 28.42 11.80
N PRO A 11 6.82 27.97 12.82
CA PRO A 11 7.33 26.97 13.75
C PRO A 11 7.49 25.64 12.99
N ALA A 12 8.71 25.16 12.88
CA ALA A 12 8.99 23.81 12.42
C ALA A 12 8.30 22.84 13.39
N VAL A 13 7.35 22.03 12.87
CA VAL A 13 6.74 20.95 13.62
C VAL A 13 7.81 19.88 13.83
N TRP A 14 8.38 19.84 15.00
CA TRP A 14 9.36 18.83 15.38
C TRP A 14 8.61 17.54 15.71
N ALA A 15 8.99 16.45 15.03
CA ALA A 15 8.59 15.11 15.45
C ALA A 15 9.05 14.90 16.90
N GLY A 16 8.11 14.57 17.79
CA GLY A 16 8.40 14.42 19.20
C GLY A 16 9.40 13.30 19.43
N SER A 17 10.52 13.62 20.09
CA SER A 17 11.47 12.65 20.62
C SER A 17 11.31 12.59 22.14
N VAL A 18 11.28 11.38 22.73
CA VAL A 18 11.27 11.21 24.18
C VAL A 18 12.72 10.96 24.62
N PRO A 19 13.36 11.88 25.39
CA PRO A 19 14.68 11.63 25.96
C PRO A 19 14.57 10.59 27.08
N LEU A 20 15.06 9.39 26.84
CA LEU A 20 15.12 8.33 27.86
C LEU A 20 16.38 8.40 28.73
N GLY A 21 17.37 9.22 28.34
CA GLY A 21 18.69 9.33 29.00
C GLY A 21 18.66 9.98 30.38
N GLU A 22 17.70 10.87 30.68
CA GLU A 22 17.61 11.56 31.97
C GLU A 22 17.23 10.64 33.15
N HIS A 23 16.59 9.49 32.87
CA HIS A 23 16.10 8.56 33.89
C HIS A 23 16.98 7.32 34.04
N LEU A 24 17.91 7.08 33.15
CA LEU A 24 18.81 5.91 33.17
C LEU A 24 20.24 6.31 32.71
N PRO A 25 21.06 6.88 33.59
CA PRO A 25 22.39 7.41 33.25
C PRO A 25 23.36 6.36 32.66
N ALA A 26 23.10 5.07 32.87
CA ALA A 26 23.92 3.96 32.36
C ALA A 26 23.71 3.65 30.87
N LEU A 27 22.70 4.21 30.20
CA LEU A 27 22.33 3.87 28.84
C LEU A 27 22.74 4.92 27.79
N GLY A 28 23.40 6.01 28.18
CA GLY A 28 23.78 7.09 27.28
C GLY A 28 22.59 7.84 26.67
N ASP A 29 22.87 8.69 25.71
CA ASP A 29 21.88 9.57 25.06
C ASP A 29 21.01 8.79 24.05
N LEU A 30 20.02 8.02 24.57
CA LEU A 30 19.10 7.25 23.76
C LEU A 30 17.91 8.11 23.30
N ASN A 31 18.09 8.85 22.22
CA ASN A 31 16.99 9.52 21.50
C ASN A 31 16.27 8.51 20.59
N LYS A 32 15.15 7.98 21.03
CA LYS A 32 14.32 7.10 20.19
C LYS A 32 13.24 7.92 19.48
N PRO A 33 13.22 7.97 18.14
CA PRO A 33 12.13 8.60 17.42
C PRO A 33 10.81 7.88 17.71
N VAL A 34 9.84 8.63 18.23
CA VAL A 34 8.51 8.10 18.55
C VAL A 34 7.59 8.34 17.37
N GLN A 35 7.09 7.25 16.77
CA GLN A 35 6.05 7.32 15.76
C GLN A 35 4.67 7.23 16.44
N SER A 36 3.75 8.09 16.03
CA SER A 36 2.37 8.03 16.50
C SER A 36 1.70 6.71 16.06
N ILE A 37 0.64 6.30 16.76
CA ILE A 37 -0.15 5.12 16.39
C ILE A 37 -0.72 5.29 14.98
N LEU A 38 -1.13 6.49 14.61
CA LEU A 38 -1.66 6.81 13.29
C LEU A 38 -0.60 6.66 12.19
N GLU A 39 0.61 7.19 12.39
CA GLU A 39 1.73 7.02 11.45
C GLU A 39 2.08 5.56 11.23
N ARG A 40 2.14 4.75 12.29
CA ARG A 40 2.38 3.30 12.18
C ARG A 40 1.24 2.60 11.46
N ARG A 41 0.00 3.02 11.68
CA ARG A 41 -1.19 2.44 11.05
C ARG A 41 -1.17 2.65 9.54
N TYR A 42 -0.74 3.82 9.06
CA TYR A 42 -0.66 4.16 7.64
C TYR A 42 0.76 4.10 7.06
N ALA A 43 1.69 3.42 7.74
CA ALA A 43 3.04 3.27 7.22
C ALA A 43 3.04 2.61 5.83
N ASN A 44 3.63 3.30 4.84
CA ASN A 44 3.70 2.87 3.44
C ASN A 44 2.32 2.64 2.79
N ILE A 45 1.38 3.49 3.10
CA ILE A 45 0.04 3.53 2.50
C ILE A 45 -0.30 4.99 2.17
N GLU A 46 -0.83 5.22 0.97
CA GLU A 46 -1.52 6.47 0.65
C GLU A 46 -2.93 6.38 1.23
N ARG A 47 -3.25 7.29 2.14
CA ARG A 47 -4.55 7.35 2.78
C ARG A 47 -5.57 7.96 1.82
N GLN A 48 -6.78 7.38 1.76
CA GLN A 48 -7.89 8.03 1.06
C GLN A 48 -8.42 9.23 1.85
N HIS A 49 -8.82 10.27 1.13
CA HIS A 49 -9.38 11.50 1.72
C HIS A 49 -10.86 11.69 1.43
N THR A 50 -11.41 10.94 0.47
CA THR A 50 -12.84 10.97 0.10
C THR A 50 -13.39 9.55 0.04
N ASP A 51 -14.71 9.41 0.13
CA ASP A 51 -15.36 8.09 0.15
C ASP A 51 -15.22 7.32 -1.17
N PHE A 52 -15.00 8.01 -2.28
CA PHE A 52 -14.85 7.41 -3.62
C PHE A 52 -13.38 7.24 -4.05
N SER A 53 -12.40 7.68 -3.26
CA SER A 53 -10.99 7.70 -3.68
C SER A 53 -10.18 6.45 -3.29
N CYS A 54 -10.80 5.40 -2.72
CA CYS A 54 -10.10 4.18 -2.31
C CYS A 54 -9.30 3.55 -3.46
N GLY A 55 -9.83 3.54 -4.70
CA GLY A 55 -9.14 3.05 -5.89
C GLY A 55 -7.90 3.89 -6.23
N ALA A 56 -8.01 5.21 -6.21
CA ALA A 56 -6.89 6.12 -6.48
C ALA A 56 -5.79 5.98 -5.41
N ALA A 57 -6.17 5.90 -4.14
CA ALA A 57 -5.24 5.70 -3.03
C ALA A 57 -4.54 4.33 -3.08
N ALA A 58 -5.25 3.26 -3.48
CA ALA A 58 -4.65 1.94 -3.70
C ALA A 58 -3.63 1.96 -4.85
N VAL A 59 -3.94 2.61 -5.97
CA VAL A 59 -3.03 2.83 -7.10
C VAL A 59 -1.82 3.64 -6.65
N ALA A 60 -2.02 4.77 -5.97
CA ALA A 60 -0.93 5.61 -5.46
C ALA A 60 -0.03 4.85 -4.49
N THR A 61 -0.60 4.00 -3.63
CA THR A 61 0.14 3.13 -2.72
C THR A 61 1.09 2.20 -3.48
N ILE A 62 0.61 1.52 -4.52
CA ILE A 62 1.45 0.64 -5.35
C ILE A 62 2.53 1.45 -6.08
N LEU A 63 2.16 2.52 -6.77
CA LEU A 63 3.10 3.35 -7.52
C LEU A 63 4.23 3.87 -6.64
N ARG A 64 3.90 4.41 -5.48
CA ARG A 64 4.88 5.00 -4.57
C ARG A 64 5.75 3.96 -3.90
N TYR A 65 5.15 2.96 -3.28
CA TYR A 65 5.85 2.06 -2.37
C TYR A 65 6.33 0.76 -3.01
N ALA A 66 5.79 0.33 -4.15
CA ALA A 66 6.30 -0.82 -4.88
C ALA A 66 7.19 -0.44 -6.07
N TYR A 67 6.93 0.70 -6.71
CA TYR A 67 7.63 1.15 -7.91
C TYR A 67 8.50 2.41 -7.71
N GLY A 68 8.36 3.12 -6.59
CA GLY A 68 9.15 4.29 -6.25
C GLY A 68 8.80 5.57 -7.00
N HIS A 69 7.60 5.63 -7.58
CA HIS A 69 7.13 6.86 -8.21
C HIS A 69 6.84 7.94 -7.16
N ALA A 70 7.26 9.16 -7.43
CA ALA A 70 6.91 10.33 -6.62
C ALA A 70 5.46 10.73 -6.92
N THR A 71 4.51 10.14 -6.19
CA THR A 71 3.07 10.38 -6.37
C THR A 71 2.32 10.31 -5.03
N ASN A 72 1.08 10.73 -5.02
CA ASN A 72 0.17 10.64 -3.88
C ASN A 72 -1.27 10.37 -4.37
N GLU A 73 -2.20 10.14 -3.44
CA GLU A 73 -3.60 9.85 -3.74
C GLU A 73 -4.24 10.93 -4.61
N ARG A 74 -4.02 12.22 -4.31
CA ARG A 74 -4.62 13.33 -5.04
C ARG A 74 -4.18 13.38 -6.50
N TRP A 75 -2.88 13.26 -6.78
CA TRP A 75 -2.38 13.28 -8.16
C TRP A 75 -2.90 12.10 -8.98
N VAL A 76 -2.99 10.93 -8.37
CA VAL A 76 -3.57 9.76 -9.04
C VAL A 76 -5.07 9.98 -9.27
N MET A 77 -5.80 10.50 -8.29
CA MET A 77 -7.22 10.80 -8.41
C MET A 77 -7.49 11.79 -9.53
N ASP A 78 -6.76 12.92 -9.58
CA ASP A 78 -6.91 13.93 -10.63
C ASP A 78 -6.61 13.33 -12.02
N GLY A 79 -5.56 12.51 -12.14
CA GLY A 79 -5.22 11.83 -13.40
C GLY A 79 -6.26 10.78 -13.82
N MET A 80 -6.86 10.07 -12.89
CA MET A 80 -7.92 9.11 -13.19
C MET A 80 -9.23 9.82 -13.57
N LEU A 81 -9.59 10.91 -12.89
CA LEU A 81 -10.78 11.72 -13.20
C LEU A 81 -10.72 12.34 -14.61
N ALA A 82 -9.53 12.66 -15.10
CA ALA A 82 -9.36 13.17 -16.47
C ALA A 82 -9.73 12.13 -17.56
N MET A 83 -9.86 10.85 -17.20
CA MET A 83 -10.12 9.74 -18.12
C MET A 83 -11.44 9.02 -17.84
N ALA A 84 -11.96 9.13 -16.62
CA ALA A 84 -13.18 8.47 -16.17
C ALA A 84 -14.40 9.36 -16.36
N ASP A 85 -15.60 8.77 -16.30
CA ASP A 85 -16.85 9.51 -16.23
C ASP A 85 -17.03 10.10 -14.81
N PRO A 86 -17.02 11.43 -14.63
CA PRO A 86 -17.09 12.05 -13.31
C PRO A 86 -18.38 11.74 -12.54
N GLU A 87 -19.51 11.60 -13.25
CA GLU A 87 -20.78 11.27 -12.60
C GLU A 87 -20.79 9.83 -12.08
N GLN A 88 -20.26 8.88 -12.82
CA GLN A 88 -20.10 7.51 -12.34
C GLN A 88 -19.15 7.44 -11.15
N VAL A 89 -18.02 8.15 -11.20
CA VAL A 89 -17.05 8.17 -10.08
C VAL A 89 -17.67 8.77 -8.82
N LYS A 90 -18.47 9.83 -8.95
CA LYS A 90 -19.15 10.46 -7.81
C LYS A 90 -20.14 9.51 -7.12
N HIS A 91 -20.82 8.65 -7.87
CA HIS A 91 -21.84 7.75 -7.34
C HIS A 91 -21.27 6.38 -6.89
N TYR A 92 -20.30 5.85 -7.61
CA TYR A 92 -19.83 4.45 -7.42
C TYR A 92 -18.34 4.36 -7.09
N GLY A 93 -17.61 5.47 -7.10
CA GLY A 93 -16.15 5.48 -7.02
C GLY A 93 -15.50 5.03 -8.34
N PHE A 94 -14.18 4.95 -8.34
CA PHE A 94 -13.42 4.45 -9.49
C PHE A 94 -13.61 2.94 -9.68
N SER A 95 -13.72 2.52 -10.93
CA SER A 95 -13.75 1.11 -11.30
C SER A 95 -12.34 0.52 -11.44
N MET A 96 -12.23 -0.83 -11.47
CA MET A 96 -10.98 -1.50 -11.84
C MET A 96 -10.53 -1.15 -13.27
N LEU A 97 -11.46 -0.79 -14.16
CA LEU A 97 -11.15 -0.39 -15.53
C LEU A 97 -10.48 0.98 -15.54
N ASP A 98 -10.95 1.94 -14.77
CA ASP A 98 -10.35 3.27 -14.67
C ASP A 98 -8.91 3.18 -14.15
N MET A 99 -8.71 2.38 -13.07
CA MET A 99 -7.37 2.10 -12.53
C MET A 99 -6.44 1.45 -13.59
N LYS A 100 -6.97 0.48 -14.34
CA LYS A 100 -6.21 -0.19 -15.41
C LYS A 100 -5.81 0.80 -16.50
N GLN A 101 -6.73 1.61 -17.00
CA GLN A 101 -6.48 2.58 -18.07
C GLN A 101 -5.43 3.61 -17.63
N TYR A 102 -5.57 4.16 -16.44
CA TYR A 102 -4.62 5.11 -15.88
C TYR A 102 -3.21 4.52 -15.75
N LEU A 103 -3.08 3.32 -15.19
CA LEU A 103 -1.80 2.65 -15.04
C LEU A 103 -1.18 2.26 -16.40
N GLN A 104 -2.01 1.89 -17.39
CA GLN A 104 -1.54 1.61 -18.75
C GLN A 104 -1.02 2.87 -19.45
N MET A 105 -1.66 4.02 -19.24
CA MET A 105 -1.18 5.32 -19.72
C MET A 105 0.21 5.65 -19.13
N LEU A 106 0.49 5.23 -17.89
CA LEU A 106 1.83 5.34 -17.28
C LEU A 106 2.83 4.29 -17.78
N GLY A 107 2.51 3.50 -18.81
CA GLY A 107 3.38 2.48 -19.39
C GLY A 107 3.43 1.16 -18.61
N MET A 108 2.56 0.95 -17.64
CA MET A 108 2.49 -0.30 -16.89
C MET A 108 1.66 -1.37 -17.59
N ARG A 109 2.04 -2.63 -17.44
CA ARG A 109 1.22 -3.77 -17.84
C ARG A 109 0.25 -4.12 -16.72
N VAL A 110 -1.04 -4.00 -16.99
CA VAL A 110 -2.08 -4.20 -15.97
C VAL A 110 -3.11 -5.19 -16.47
N ARG A 111 -3.37 -6.22 -15.66
CA ARG A 111 -4.36 -7.25 -15.99
C ARG A 111 -5.20 -7.60 -14.76
N GLY A 112 -6.51 -7.73 -15.00
CA GLY A 112 -7.44 -8.32 -14.05
C GLY A 112 -7.40 -9.86 -14.16
N TYR A 113 -7.42 -10.52 -13.01
CA TYR A 113 -7.46 -11.98 -12.93
C TYR A 113 -8.55 -12.41 -11.96
N ARG A 114 -9.20 -13.51 -12.30
CA ARG A 114 -10.03 -14.26 -11.36
C ARG A 114 -9.23 -15.50 -10.93
N LEU A 115 -8.87 -15.58 -9.66
CA LEU A 115 -8.01 -16.63 -9.14
C LEU A 115 -8.73 -17.49 -8.08
N GLY A 116 -8.40 -18.78 -8.07
CA GLY A 116 -8.70 -19.64 -6.92
C GLY A 116 -7.65 -19.49 -5.81
N ASP A 117 -7.94 -20.10 -4.67
CA ASP A 117 -7.19 -19.94 -3.40
C ASP A 117 -5.70 -20.26 -3.52
N GLU A 118 -5.37 -21.40 -4.16
CA GLU A 118 -3.96 -21.82 -4.31
C GLU A 118 -3.14 -20.85 -5.16
N LYS A 119 -3.72 -20.38 -6.28
CA LYS A 119 -3.05 -19.41 -7.15
C LYS A 119 -2.90 -18.06 -6.47
N LEU A 120 -3.90 -17.65 -5.68
CA LEU A 120 -3.83 -16.42 -4.90
C LEU A 120 -2.66 -16.44 -3.90
N ARG A 121 -2.42 -17.57 -3.22
CA ARG A 121 -1.29 -17.75 -2.29
C ARG A 121 0.09 -17.65 -2.97
N GLN A 122 0.14 -17.87 -4.28
CA GLN A 122 1.37 -17.79 -5.08
C GLN A 122 1.66 -16.38 -5.60
N VAL A 123 0.73 -15.44 -5.47
CA VAL A 123 0.95 -14.04 -5.87
C VAL A 123 2.06 -13.41 -5.03
N ARG A 124 3.08 -12.89 -5.70
CA ARG A 124 4.29 -12.31 -5.07
C ARG A 124 4.45 -10.81 -5.32
N VAL A 125 3.50 -10.21 -6.03
CA VAL A 125 3.48 -8.77 -6.29
C VAL A 125 2.28 -8.15 -5.60
N PRO A 126 2.39 -6.91 -5.12
CA PRO A 126 1.24 -6.21 -4.58
C PRO A 126 0.16 -6.09 -5.65
N THR A 127 -1.06 -6.44 -5.30
CA THR A 127 -2.20 -6.41 -6.21
C THR A 127 -3.36 -5.66 -5.58
N ILE A 128 -4.16 -4.99 -6.40
CA ILE A 128 -5.40 -4.37 -5.93
C ILE A 128 -6.49 -5.44 -5.92
N VAL A 129 -7.21 -5.54 -4.82
CA VAL A 129 -8.34 -6.43 -4.61
C VAL A 129 -9.60 -5.61 -4.33
N LEU A 130 -10.74 -6.12 -4.78
CA LEU A 130 -12.05 -5.55 -4.48
C LEU A 130 -12.71 -6.38 -3.38
N LEU A 131 -12.96 -5.74 -2.27
CA LEU A 131 -13.62 -6.32 -1.09
C LEU A 131 -15.06 -5.84 -1.02
N ASN A 132 -15.97 -6.72 -0.64
CA ASN A 132 -17.33 -6.36 -0.26
C ASN A 132 -17.44 -6.41 1.28
N ILE A 133 -17.49 -5.26 1.90
CA ILE A 133 -17.59 -5.14 3.35
C ILE A 133 -19.02 -4.69 3.69
N ARG A 134 -19.88 -5.65 4.08
CA ARG A 134 -21.29 -5.38 4.41
C ARG A 134 -22.05 -4.62 3.32
N GLY A 135 -21.84 -5.00 2.06
CA GLY A 135 -22.49 -4.36 0.90
C GLY A 135 -21.73 -3.16 0.34
N TYR A 136 -20.71 -2.67 1.02
CA TYR A 136 -19.86 -1.59 0.52
C TYR A 136 -18.67 -2.14 -0.26
N GLN A 137 -18.50 -1.69 -1.51
CA GLN A 137 -17.39 -2.05 -2.37
C GLN A 137 -16.16 -1.21 -2.00
N HIS A 138 -15.04 -1.87 -1.69
CA HIS A 138 -13.84 -1.19 -1.22
C HIS A 138 -12.58 -1.77 -1.84
N PHE A 139 -11.68 -0.91 -2.33
CA PHE A 139 -10.40 -1.33 -2.87
C PHE A 139 -9.31 -1.28 -1.79
N ALA A 140 -8.55 -2.37 -1.71
CA ALA A 140 -7.35 -2.45 -0.88
C ALA A 140 -6.19 -3.07 -1.67
N VAL A 141 -4.96 -2.87 -1.20
CA VAL A 141 -3.79 -3.54 -1.75
C VAL A 141 -3.51 -4.80 -0.94
N LEU A 142 -3.57 -5.96 -1.60
CA LEU A 142 -3.10 -7.23 -1.05
C LEU A 142 -1.57 -7.24 -1.14
N ARG A 143 -0.91 -7.24 0.03
CA ARG A 143 0.55 -7.22 0.15
C ARG A 143 1.14 -8.62 0.11
N ALA A 144 0.60 -9.51 0.90
CA ALA A 144 1.06 -10.89 1.02
C ALA A 144 0.01 -11.78 1.71
N ILE A 145 0.14 -13.08 1.50
CA ILE A 145 -0.48 -14.13 2.30
C ILE A 145 0.66 -15.00 2.83
N ASP A 146 0.72 -15.20 4.13
CA ASP A 146 1.77 -15.99 4.73
C ASP A 146 1.37 -17.49 4.89
N ARG A 147 2.34 -18.30 5.33
CA ARG A 147 2.15 -19.75 5.57
C ARG A 147 1.17 -20.08 6.71
N HIS A 148 0.80 -19.09 7.51
CA HIS A 148 -0.15 -19.23 8.62
C HIS A 148 -1.54 -18.68 8.27
N ASP A 149 -1.83 -18.54 6.98
CA ASP A 149 -3.11 -18.01 6.48
C ASP A 149 -3.45 -16.61 6.98
N ARG A 150 -2.43 -15.80 7.26
CA ARG A 150 -2.61 -14.38 7.53
C ARG A 150 -2.50 -13.60 6.24
N VAL A 151 -3.49 -12.78 5.98
CA VAL A 151 -3.58 -11.88 4.82
C VAL A 151 -3.21 -10.47 5.26
N TYR A 152 -2.22 -9.90 4.61
CA TYR A 152 -1.71 -8.56 4.88
C TYR A 152 -2.26 -7.59 3.84
N LEU A 153 -3.05 -6.64 4.29
CA LEU A 153 -3.68 -5.62 3.46
C LEU A 153 -3.12 -4.23 3.78
N ALA A 154 -2.86 -3.45 2.74
CA ALA A 154 -2.75 -2.01 2.84
C ALA A 154 -4.10 -1.42 2.44
N ASP A 155 -4.87 -1.01 3.44
CA ASP A 155 -6.22 -0.51 3.28
C ASP A 155 -6.20 1.03 3.33
N PRO A 156 -6.59 1.73 2.25
CA PRO A 156 -6.54 3.19 2.20
C PRO A 156 -7.40 3.89 3.25
N ALA A 157 -8.50 3.26 3.70
CA ALA A 157 -9.39 3.80 4.71
C ALA A 157 -8.96 3.41 6.14
N LEU A 158 -8.50 2.17 6.31
CA LEU A 158 -8.30 1.57 7.63
C LEU A 158 -6.83 1.39 8.00
N GLY A 159 -5.90 1.62 7.05
CA GLY A 159 -4.47 1.43 7.26
C GLY A 159 -4.00 -0.02 7.10
N ASN A 160 -2.84 -0.34 7.67
CA ASN A 160 -2.30 -1.70 7.64
C ASN A 160 -3.17 -2.66 8.46
N ARG A 161 -3.65 -3.71 7.81
CA ARG A 161 -4.49 -4.74 8.42
C ARG A 161 -3.91 -6.13 8.23
N VAL A 162 -4.09 -6.96 9.23
CA VAL A 162 -3.83 -8.39 9.16
C VAL A 162 -5.12 -9.10 9.52
N ILE A 163 -5.65 -9.89 8.59
CA ILE A 163 -6.87 -10.67 8.78
C ILE A 163 -6.60 -12.14 8.45
N THR A 164 -7.48 -13.04 8.83
CA THR A 164 -7.38 -14.44 8.45
C THR A 164 -7.74 -14.63 6.97
N PHE A 165 -7.23 -15.70 6.36
CA PHE A 165 -7.59 -16.03 4.97
C PHE A 165 -9.09 -16.31 4.82
N LYS A 166 -9.73 -16.85 5.86
CA LYS A 166 -11.17 -17.08 5.89
C LYS A 166 -11.93 -15.74 5.82
N GLU A 167 -11.64 -14.78 6.70
CA GLU A 167 -12.26 -13.45 6.69
C GLU A 167 -12.03 -12.71 5.36
N PHE A 168 -10.83 -12.85 4.79
CA PHE A 168 -10.54 -12.29 3.47
C PHE A 168 -11.45 -12.89 2.39
N LYS A 169 -11.62 -14.21 2.35
CA LYS A 169 -12.44 -14.92 1.37
C LYS A 169 -13.92 -14.56 1.48
N GLU A 170 -14.43 -14.32 2.67
CA GLU A 170 -15.81 -13.90 2.89
C GLU A 170 -16.11 -12.52 2.30
N SER A 171 -15.11 -11.66 2.18
CA SER A 171 -15.24 -10.31 1.64
C SER A 171 -14.75 -10.16 0.19
N TRP A 172 -13.86 -11.04 -0.27
CA TRP A 172 -13.23 -10.90 -1.59
C TRP A 172 -14.07 -11.55 -2.70
N ASN A 173 -14.28 -10.81 -3.79
CA ASN A 173 -15.09 -11.27 -4.94
C ASN A 173 -14.34 -12.20 -5.92
N GLY A 174 -13.12 -12.63 -5.60
CA GLY A 174 -12.31 -13.51 -6.47
C GLY A 174 -11.50 -12.77 -7.54
N ILE A 175 -11.62 -11.45 -7.66
CA ILE A 175 -10.95 -10.66 -8.69
C ILE A 175 -9.82 -9.85 -8.07
N LEU A 176 -8.68 -9.82 -8.76
CA LEU A 176 -7.56 -8.93 -8.45
C LEU A 176 -7.05 -8.22 -9.70
N LEU A 177 -6.44 -7.07 -9.51
CA LEU A 177 -5.75 -6.29 -10.52
C LEU A 177 -4.25 -6.36 -10.27
N ALA A 178 -3.53 -7.11 -11.11
CA ALA A 178 -2.08 -7.19 -11.03
C ALA A 178 -1.45 -6.05 -11.84
N VAL A 179 -0.50 -5.35 -11.21
CA VAL A 179 0.25 -4.24 -11.80
C VAL A 179 1.69 -4.67 -11.97
N ILE A 180 2.21 -4.58 -13.20
CA ILE A 180 3.56 -5.01 -13.56
C ILE A 180 4.21 -3.89 -14.37
N GLY A 181 5.37 -3.42 -13.92
CA GLY A 181 6.11 -2.36 -14.60
C GLY A 181 7.61 -2.47 -14.40
N ALA A 182 8.34 -1.64 -15.11
CA ALA A 182 9.74 -1.41 -14.82
C ALA A 182 9.90 -0.79 -13.44
N GLY A 183 11.03 -1.07 -12.76
CA GLY A 183 11.32 -0.50 -11.45
C GLY A 183 10.61 -1.17 -10.27
N TYR A 184 9.96 -2.32 -10.45
CA TYR A 184 9.45 -3.09 -9.32
C TYR A 184 10.57 -3.41 -8.33
N ARG A 185 10.35 -3.09 -7.08
CA ARG A 185 11.30 -3.31 -5.99
C ARG A 185 10.74 -4.38 -5.05
N PRO A 186 11.22 -5.64 -5.17
CA PRO A 186 10.75 -6.73 -4.31
C PRO A 186 11.06 -6.50 -2.82
N ASP A 187 12.13 -5.74 -2.53
CA ASP A 187 12.54 -5.36 -1.17
C ASP A 187 11.89 -4.06 -0.69
N ALA A 188 10.98 -3.50 -1.47
CA ALA A 188 10.25 -2.29 -1.10
C ALA A 188 9.38 -2.51 0.16
N PRO A 189 9.11 -1.45 0.93
CA PRO A 189 8.37 -1.57 2.20
C PRO A 189 6.96 -2.16 2.06
N LEU A 190 6.42 -2.22 0.83
CA LEU A 190 5.08 -2.74 0.60
C LEU A 190 4.98 -4.28 0.72
N PRO A 191 5.94 -5.10 0.25
CA PRO A 191 5.81 -6.56 0.30
C PRO A 191 6.00 -7.19 1.67
N THR A 192 6.63 -6.52 2.63
CA THR A 192 7.02 -7.16 3.90
C THR A 192 6.13 -6.72 5.05
N PRO A 193 5.44 -7.66 5.73
CA PRO A 193 4.85 -7.36 7.02
C PRO A 193 5.94 -6.96 7.99
N LEU A 194 5.74 -5.89 8.75
CA LEU A 194 6.64 -5.51 9.84
C LEU A 194 6.74 -6.69 10.84
N PRO A 195 7.94 -7.19 11.15
CA PRO A 195 8.11 -8.26 12.14
C PRO A 195 7.52 -7.82 13.48
N ARG A 196 6.69 -8.67 14.08
CA ARG A 196 6.01 -8.35 15.36
C ARG A 196 6.94 -8.32 16.56
N SER A 197 8.18 -8.82 16.44
CA SER A 197 9.18 -8.75 17.50
C SER A 197 10.61 -8.79 16.94
N LEU A 198 11.53 -8.18 17.66
CA LEU A 198 12.98 -8.22 17.37
C LEU A 198 13.56 -9.64 17.40
N SER A 199 12.85 -10.64 17.95
CA SER A 199 13.24 -12.04 17.95
C SER A 199 13.07 -12.72 16.60
N GLU A 200 12.11 -12.29 15.76
CA GLU A 200 11.93 -12.83 14.40
C GLU A 200 12.94 -12.23 13.39
N ALA A 201 13.45 -11.04 13.64
CA ALA A 201 14.42 -10.37 12.77
C ALA A 201 15.81 -11.06 12.77
N ARG A 202 16.10 -11.89 13.76
CA ARG A 202 17.41 -12.59 13.88
C ARG A 202 17.50 -13.92 13.14
N MET A 203 16.41 -14.46 12.60
CA MET A 203 16.40 -15.73 11.85
C MET A 203 16.33 -15.59 10.32
N GLY A 204 16.36 -14.39 9.78
CA GLY A 204 16.39 -14.10 8.35
C GLY A 204 17.83 -14.05 7.83
N SER A 205 18.45 -15.21 7.64
CA SER A 205 19.74 -15.35 6.99
C SER A 205 19.70 -14.92 5.53
N SER A 206 20.74 -14.17 5.13
CA SER A 206 21.40 -14.08 3.83
C SER A 206 20.53 -13.98 2.55
N PRO A 207 20.74 -12.98 1.71
CA PRO A 207 20.06 -12.87 0.42
C PRO A 207 20.57 -13.97 -0.53
N ARG A 208 19.81 -15.04 -0.68
CA ARG A 208 20.00 -15.93 -1.83
C ARG A 208 19.42 -15.28 -3.05
N SER A 209 20.27 -15.02 -4.03
CA SER A 209 19.92 -14.69 -5.40
C SER A 209 18.75 -15.57 -5.90
N MET A 210 17.54 -15.07 -5.85
CA MET A 210 16.39 -15.73 -6.45
C MET A 210 16.34 -15.38 -7.93
N LYS A 211 16.87 -16.28 -8.77
CA LYS A 211 16.52 -16.36 -10.19
C LYS A 211 15.03 -16.67 -10.27
N HIS A 212 14.26 -15.86 -10.96
CA HIS A 212 12.81 -15.93 -11.10
C HIS A 212 12.34 -16.98 -12.13
N PRO A 213 12.00 -18.23 -11.75
CA PRO A 213 11.41 -19.17 -12.73
C PRO A 213 9.87 -19.23 -12.67
N CYS A 214 9.21 -18.69 -11.65
CA CYS A 214 7.79 -19.00 -11.42
C CYS A 214 6.78 -17.99 -12.00
N TRP A 215 7.23 -16.91 -12.62
CA TRP A 215 6.32 -15.87 -13.10
C TRP A 215 5.48 -16.30 -14.33
N ASN A 216 6.09 -17.07 -15.23
CA ASN A 216 5.43 -17.47 -16.48
C ASN A 216 4.37 -18.57 -16.31
N SER A 217 4.44 -19.37 -15.26
CA SER A 217 3.50 -20.49 -15.07
C SER A 217 2.15 -20.10 -14.45
N VAL A 218 2.13 -19.02 -13.65
CA VAL A 218 0.90 -18.59 -12.95
C VAL A 218 -0.03 -17.79 -13.87
N PHE A 219 0.54 -17.11 -14.88
CA PHE A 219 -0.20 -16.19 -15.76
C PHE A 219 -0.36 -16.67 -17.19
N SER A 220 0.12 -17.88 -17.52
CA SER A 220 -0.07 -18.49 -18.84
C SER A 220 -1.39 -19.28 -18.86
N THR A 221 -2.51 -18.60 -18.88
CA THR A 221 -3.78 -19.19 -19.32
C THR A 221 -4.39 -18.30 -20.38
N LYS A 222 -4.42 -18.87 -21.53
CA LYS A 222 -5.04 -18.59 -22.84
C LYS A 222 -6.17 -17.57 -22.82
N SER A 223 -6.09 -16.77 -23.87
CA SER A 223 -7.19 -16.06 -24.56
C SER A 223 -8.48 -16.85 -24.60
#